data_e3521bad03359f1d3d147295ae66c7a0
#
_entry.id   e3521bad03359f1d3d147295ae66c7a0
#
_cell.length_a   1.000
_cell.length_b   1.000
_cell.length_c   1.000
_cell.angle_alpha   90.00
_cell.angle_beta   90.00
_cell.angle_gamma   90.00
#
_symmetry.space_group_name_H-M   'P 1'
#
loop_
_entity.id
_entity.type
_entity.pdbx_description
1 polymer ?
#
loop_
_entity_poly.entity_id
_entity_poly.type
_entity_poly.pdbx_seq_one_letter_code
_entity_poly.pdbx_strand_id
1 'polypeptide(L)'
;MANPPRKIAFILASTDHGTLIVNRFDYRMISETAGYGVGFFLLENSFYEQQEATVALQLLGLRRQHFGDGVVAVDCGANIGVLTVDWAKSMTGWGSVLAIEAQERIFYALAGNITINNCFNARAIHAAVGAEQGMLRIPVPNYRAPASFGSL
;
A
#
# COMPACT_ATOMS: atom_id res chain seq x y z
N MET A 1 -5.39 -11.98 -37.40
CA MET A 1 -5.72 -12.48 -36.06
C MET A 1 -6.08 -11.28 -35.19
N ALA A 2 -7.21 -11.29 -34.49
CA ALA A 2 -7.55 -10.22 -33.54
C ALA A 2 -6.59 -10.29 -32.33
N ASN A 3 -6.07 -9.13 -31.92
CA ASN A 3 -5.25 -9.06 -30.72
C ASN A 3 -6.07 -9.53 -29.50
N PRO A 4 -5.49 -10.31 -28.57
CA PRO A 4 -6.19 -10.72 -27.37
C PRO A 4 -6.62 -9.48 -26.55
N PRO A 5 -7.76 -9.52 -25.84
CA PRO A 5 -8.24 -8.40 -25.08
C PRO A 5 -7.24 -8.03 -23.97
N ARG A 6 -6.92 -6.74 -23.86
CA ARG A 6 -6.05 -6.20 -22.81
C ARG A 6 -6.90 -5.81 -21.60
N LYS A 7 -6.93 -6.66 -20.58
CA LYS A 7 -7.60 -6.34 -19.32
C LYS A 7 -6.88 -5.22 -18.59
N ILE A 8 -7.62 -4.21 -18.17
CA ILE A 8 -7.12 -3.15 -17.29
C ILE A 8 -7.22 -3.68 -15.85
N ALA A 9 -6.08 -3.87 -15.20
CA ALA A 9 -6.00 -4.37 -13.82
C ALA A 9 -5.85 -3.22 -12.82
N PHE A 10 -4.90 -2.31 -13.07
CA PHE A 10 -4.67 -1.16 -12.21
C PHE A 10 -5.47 0.03 -12.69
N ILE A 11 -6.16 0.70 -11.77
CA ILE A 11 -6.99 1.88 -11.99
C ILE A 11 -6.66 2.95 -10.94
N LEU A 12 -7.04 4.19 -11.21
CA LEU A 12 -7.04 5.24 -10.19
C LEU A 12 -8.39 5.22 -9.47
N ALA A 13 -8.35 5.20 -8.16
CA ALA A 13 -9.51 5.27 -7.29
C ALA A 13 -9.39 6.48 -6.34
N SER A 14 -10.49 7.22 -6.17
CA SER A 14 -10.60 8.22 -5.12
C SER A 14 -11.02 7.52 -3.84
N THR A 15 -10.23 7.68 -2.78
CA THR A 15 -10.43 7.02 -1.49
C THR A 15 -10.29 8.02 -0.35
N ASP A 16 -10.64 7.62 0.87
CA ASP A 16 -10.43 8.43 2.08
C ASP A 16 -8.93 8.66 2.38
N HIS A 17 -8.07 7.78 1.86
CA HIS A 17 -6.62 7.90 1.95
C HIS A 17 -6.00 8.81 0.89
N GLY A 18 -6.78 9.22 -0.12
CA GLY A 18 -6.36 10.01 -1.28
C GLY A 18 -6.63 9.30 -2.60
N THR A 19 -6.02 9.79 -3.68
CA THR A 19 -6.10 9.11 -4.98
C THR A 19 -5.07 8.00 -5.02
N LEU A 20 -5.51 6.76 -5.23
CA LEU A 20 -4.64 5.59 -5.22
C LEU A 20 -4.71 4.81 -6.54
N ILE A 21 -3.57 4.29 -6.96
CA ILE A 21 -3.47 3.23 -7.97
C ILE A 21 -3.84 1.92 -7.28
N VAL A 22 -4.96 1.35 -7.64
CA VAL A 22 -5.52 0.14 -7.03
C VAL A 22 -5.65 -0.96 -8.08
N ASN A 23 -5.35 -2.20 -7.73
CA ASN A 23 -5.67 -3.33 -8.59
C ASN A 23 -7.12 -3.78 -8.35
N ARG A 24 -7.98 -3.63 -9.37
CA ARG A 24 -9.40 -4.01 -9.31
C ARG A 24 -9.65 -5.51 -9.15
N PHE A 25 -8.64 -6.35 -9.33
CA PHE A 25 -8.69 -7.79 -9.13
C PHE A 25 -8.07 -8.24 -7.80
N ASP A 26 -7.63 -7.29 -6.95
CA ASP A 26 -7.13 -7.61 -5.61
C ASP A 26 -8.30 -7.87 -4.66
N TYR A 27 -8.91 -9.04 -4.85
CA TYR A 27 -9.96 -9.54 -3.98
C TYR A 27 -10.08 -11.05 -4.00
N ARG A 28 -10.58 -11.61 -2.92
CA ARG A 28 -11.05 -12.99 -2.83
C ARG A 28 -12.40 -13.01 -2.13
N MET A 29 -13.43 -13.53 -2.80
CA MET A 29 -14.74 -13.67 -2.21
C MET A 29 -14.77 -14.86 -1.25
N ILE A 30 -15.39 -14.67 -0.08
CA ILE A 30 -15.67 -15.69 0.94
C ILE A 30 -17.12 -16.15 0.80
N SER A 31 -18.02 -15.24 0.42
CA SER A 31 -19.44 -15.47 0.14
C SER A 31 -19.88 -14.58 -1.03
N GLU A 32 -21.17 -14.57 -1.35
CA GLU A 32 -21.73 -13.69 -2.40
C GLU A 32 -21.56 -12.20 -2.08
N THR A 33 -21.51 -11.82 -0.80
CA THR A 33 -21.47 -10.42 -0.35
C THR A 33 -20.25 -10.07 0.48
N ALA A 34 -19.42 -11.04 0.84
CA ALA A 34 -18.23 -10.81 1.66
C ALA A 34 -16.96 -11.25 0.93
N GLY A 35 -15.96 -10.39 0.96
CA GLY A 35 -14.65 -10.63 0.37
C GLY A 35 -13.54 -9.97 1.17
N TYR A 36 -12.31 -10.20 0.77
CA TYR A 36 -11.14 -9.53 1.33
C TYR A 36 -10.10 -9.24 0.25
N GLY A 37 -9.20 -8.34 0.55
CA GLY A 37 -8.14 -7.81 -0.32
C GLY A 37 -8.09 -6.29 -0.21
N VAL A 38 -6.92 -5.71 -0.40
CA VAL A 38 -6.76 -4.24 -0.32
C VAL A 38 -7.63 -3.57 -1.38
N GLY A 39 -7.61 -4.10 -2.61
CA GLY A 39 -8.45 -3.59 -3.69
C GLY A 39 -9.93 -3.72 -3.40
N PHE A 40 -10.36 -4.83 -2.78
CA PHE A 40 -11.76 -5.02 -2.40
C PHE A 40 -12.24 -3.91 -1.45
N PHE A 41 -11.56 -3.74 -0.32
CA PHE A 41 -12.00 -2.75 0.68
C PHE A 41 -11.95 -1.32 0.16
N LEU A 42 -10.92 -0.94 -0.59
CA LEU A 42 -10.81 0.40 -1.16
C LEU A 42 -11.90 0.71 -2.19
N LEU A 43 -12.28 -0.27 -3.02
CA LEU A 43 -13.28 -0.05 -4.07
C LEU A 43 -14.71 -0.17 -3.57
N GLU A 44 -14.96 -0.95 -2.51
CA GLU A 44 -16.30 -1.11 -1.91
C GLU A 44 -16.59 -0.05 -0.83
N ASN A 45 -15.57 0.34 -0.03
CA ASN A 45 -15.78 1.16 1.16
C ASN A 45 -15.02 2.50 1.14
N SER A 46 -14.15 2.74 0.16
CA SER A 46 -13.22 3.88 0.08
C SER A 46 -12.12 3.92 1.14
N PHE A 47 -12.07 2.98 2.07
CA PHE A 47 -11.06 2.89 3.14
C PHE A 47 -10.53 1.46 3.32
N TYR A 48 -9.38 1.36 3.98
CA TYR A 48 -8.74 0.10 4.36
C TYR A 48 -8.11 0.24 5.74
N GLU A 49 -8.37 -0.76 6.63
CA GLU A 49 -7.78 -0.86 7.99
C GLU A 49 -7.83 0.44 8.81
N GLN A 50 -9.01 1.08 8.84
CA GLN A 50 -9.18 2.41 9.46
C GLN A 50 -8.80 2.44 10.95
N GLN A 51 -9.03 1.36 11.69
CA GLN A 51 -8.67 1.28 13.12
C GLN A 51 -7.15 1.21 13.28
N GLU A 52 -6.49 0.36 12.54
CA GLU A 52 -5.03 0.20 12.52
C GLU A 52 -4.34 1.49 12.09
N ALA A 53 -4.85 2.15 11.05
CA ALA A 53 -4.37 3.44 10.60
C ALA A 53 -4.47 4.49 11.73
N THR A 54 -5.60 4.56 12.41
CA THR A 54 -5.83 5.50 13.53
C THR A 54 -4.85 5.25 14.67
N VAL A 55 -4.68 4.00 15.09
CA VAL A 55 -3.73 3.64 16.16
C VAL A 55 -2.31 3.98 15.78
N ALA A 56 -1.89 3.66 14.55
CA ALA A 56 -0.56 3.98 14.06
C ALA A 56 -0.29 5.50 14.07
N LEU A 57 -1.25 6.31 13.60
CA LEU A 57 -1.13 7.77 13.62
C LEU A 57 -1.02 8.33 15.06
N GLN A 58 -1.76 7.77 16.02
CA GLN A 58 -1.65 8.13 17.42
C GLN A 58 -0.26 7.80 17.98
N LEU A 59 0.28 6.62 17.68
CA LEU A 59 1.62 6.21 18.12
C LEU A 59 2.72 7.11 17.53
N LEU A 60 2.61 7.49 16.25
CA LEU A 60 3.53 8.42 15.61
C LEU A 60 3.48 9.82 16.28
N GLY A 61 2.27 10.29 16.58
CA GLY A 61 2.08 11.55 17.33
C GLY A 61 2.67 11.52 18.72
N LEU A 62 2.47 10.43 19.48
CA LEU A 62 3.08 10.21 20.78
C LEU A 62 4.61 10.16 20.69
N ARG A 63 5.14 9.46 19.68
CA ARG A 63 6.59 9.39 19.44
C ARG A 63 7.17 10.80 19.23
N ARG A 64 6.51 11.63 18.40
CA ARG A 64 6.88 13.02 18.20
C ARG A 64 6.83 13.83 19.50
N GLN A 65 5.73 13.69 20.28
CA GLN A 65 5.54 14.42 21.54
C GLN A 65 6.66 14.15 22.53
N HIS A 66 7.12 12.92 22.65
CA HIS A 66 8.12 12.51 23.65
C HIS A 66 9.57 12.71 23.18
N PHE A 67 9.83 12.68 21.87
CA PHE A 67 11.19 12.63 21.33
C PHE A 67 11.48 13.73 20.29
N GLY A 68 10.48 14.55 19.97
CA GLY A 68 10.62 15.64 18.99
C GLY A 68 10.49 15.19 17.53
N ASP A 69 10.76 16.11 16.64
CA ASP A 69 10.74 15.91 15.19
C ASP A 69 11.87 14.96 14.73
N GLY A 70 11.77 14.48 13.48
CA GLY A 70 12.72 13.52 12.90
C GLY A 70 12.31 12.06 13.08
N VAL A 71 11.04 11.80 13.36
CA VAL A 71 10.49 10.44 13.43
C VAL A 71 10.61 9.77 12.07
N VAL A 72 11.09 8.53 12.05
CA VAL A 72 11.10 7.67 10.87
C VAL A 72 10.15 6.49 11.11
N ALA A 73 9.10 6.41 10.31
CA ALA A 73 8.23 5.25 10.27
C ALA A 73 8.71 4.27 9.19
N VAL A 74 8.67 2.97 9.49
CA VAL A 74 9.02 1.91 8.54
C VAL A 74 7.79 1.06 8.28
N ASP A 75 7.33 1.06 7.03
CA ASP A 75 6.19 0.28 6.55
C ASP A 75 6.71 -0.98 5.84
N CYS A 76 6.70 -2.11 6.55
CA CYS A 76 7.23 -3.38 6.05
C CYS A 76 6.10 -4.20 5.42
N GLY A 77 6.20 -4.45 4.11
CA GLY A 77 5.10 -5.04 3.35
C GLY A 77 4.03 -3.99 3.02
N ALA A 78 4.49 -2.82 2.59
CA ALA A 78 3.66 -1.63 2.39
C ALA A 78 2.54 -1.81 1.35
N ASN A 79 2.52 -2.90 0.61
CA ASN A 79 1.56 -3.15 -0.46
C ASN A 79 1.49 -1.94 -1.41
N ILE A 80 0.31 -1.48 -1.79
CA ILE A 80 0.14 -0.28 -2.62
C ILE A 80 0.31 1.04 -1.84
N GLY A 81 0.64 0.99 -0.54
CA GLY A 81 1.03 2.13 0.29
C GLY A 81 -0.12 2.92 0.90
N VAL A 82 -1.24 2.28 1.24
CA VAL A 82 -2.37 2.94 1.90
C VAL A 82 -1.90 3.61 3.21
N LEU A 83 -1.32 2.83 4.12
CA LEU A 83 -0.79 3.33 5.40
C LEU A 83 0.41 4.26 5.19
N THR A 84 1.29 3.94 4.25
CA THR A 84 2.41 4.81 3.86
C THR A 84 1.96 6.24 3.53
N VAL A 85 0.91 6.38 2.73
CA VAL A 85 0.36 7.68 2.31
C VAL A 85 -0.23 8.42 3.51
N ASP A 86 -1.00 7.75 4.36
CA ASP A 86 -1.57 8.35 5.57
C ASP A 86 -0.49 8.84 6.54
N TRP A 87 0.51 8.00 6.80
CA TRP A 87 1.62 8.35 7.69
C TRP A 87 2.43 9.51 7.12
N ALA A 88 2.75 9.48 5.82
CA ALA A 88 3.50 10.54 5.18
C ALA A 88 2.77 11.90 5.24
N LYS A 89 1.46 11.91 4.94
CA LYS A 89 0.62 13.11 5.07
C LYS A 89 0.63 13.65 6.49
N SER A 90 0.40 12.77 7.48
CA SER A 90 0.40 13.13 8.90
C SER A 90 1.75 13.67 9.38
N MET A 91 2.85 13.09 8.90
CA MET A 91 4.21 13.45 9.30
C MET A 91 4.84 14.56 8.45
N THR A 92 4.09 15.20 7.58
CA THR A 92 4.60 16.31 6.76
C THR A 92 5.23 17.40 7.63
N GLY A 93 6.49 17.73 7.33
CA GLY A 93 7.26 18.76 8.02
C GLY A 93 7.95 18.33 9.33
N TRP A 94 7.70 17.09 9.83
CA TRP A 94 8.30 16.63 11.09
C TRP A 94 8.83 15.19 11.11
N GLY A 95 8.48 14.39 10.09
CA GLY A 95 8.93 13.00 10.02
C GLY A 95 8.94 12.46 8.60
N SER A 96 9.37 11.22 8.44
CA SER A 96 9.49 10.56 7.14
C SER A 96 9.05 9.09 7.22
N VAL A 97 8.69 8.52 6.05
CA VAL A 97 8.28 7.12 5.91
C VAL A 97 9.23 6.38 4.97
N LEU A 98 9.65 5.19 5.38
CA LEU A 98 10.33 4.23 4.55
C LEU A 98 9.37 3.06 4.30
N ALA A 99 8.93 2.88 3.05
CA ALA A 99 7.98 1.85 2.65
C ALA A 99 8.69 0.76 1.84
N ILE A 100 8.53 -0.50 2.25
CA ILE A 100 9.22 -1.64 1.65
C ILE A 100 8.17 -2.60 1.09
N GLU A 101 8.28 -2.91 -0.20
CA GLU A 101 7.38 -3.85 -0.87
C GLU A 101 8.17 -4.77 -1.80
N ALA A 102 7.90 -6.07 -1.72
CA ALA A 102 8.64 -7.10 -2.41
C ALA A 102 8.10 -7.42 -3.81
N GLN A 103 6.81 -7.28 -4.02
CA GLN A 103 6.16 -7.58 -5.30
C GLN A 103 6.33 -6.42 -6.28
N GLU A 104 7.05 -6.63 -7.37
CA GLU A 104 7.42 -5.60 -8.33
C GLU A 104 6.24 -4.73 -8.80
N ARG A 105 5.10 -5.32 -9.17
CA ARG A 105 3.95 -4.57 -9.68
C ARG A 105 3.22 -3.80 -8.60
N ILE A 106 3.19 -4.33 -7.40
CA ILE A 106 2.63 -3.66 -6.23
C ILE A 106 3.55 -2.51 -5.80
N PHE A 107 4.87 -2.73 -5.81
CA PHE A 107 5.86 -1.68 -5.59
C PHE A 107 5.71 -0.51 -6.58
N TYR A 108 5.42 -0.76 -7.86
CA TYR A 108 5.17 0.32 -8.82
C TYR A 108 3.92 1.14 -8.46
N ALA A 109 2.86 0.48 -7.98
CA ALA A 109 1.67 1.17 -7.47
C ALA A 109 2.00 1.98 -6.21
N LEU A 110 2.73 1.41 -5.24
CA LEU A 110 3.24 2.09 -4.04
C LEU A 110 4.00 3.38 -4.40
N ALA A 111 5.00 3.28 -5.26
CA ALA A 111 5.81 4.44 -5.69
C ALA A 111 4.95 5.50 -6.41
N GLY A 112 4.00 5.05 -7.25
CA GLY A 112 3.03 5.92 -7.89
C GLY A 112 2.11 6.62 -6.88
N ASN A 113 1.60 5.90 -5.88
CA ASN A 113 0.72 6.43 -4.84
C ASN A 113 1.42 7.46 -3.95
N ILE A 114 2.67 7.22 -3.59
CA ILE A 114 3.51 8.22 -2.91
C ILE A 114 3.59 9.51 -3.75
N THR A 115 3.87 9.38 -5.04
CA THR A 115 4.07 10.53 -5.94
C THR A 115 2.79 11.31 -6.18
N ILE A 116 1.68 10.65 -6.53
CA ILE A 116 0.42 11.36 -6.87
C ILE A 116 -0.25 12.01 -5.65
N ASN A 117 0.10 11.54 -4.43
CA ASN A 117 -0.34 12.14 -3.18
C ASN A 117 0.65 13.18 -2.61
N ASN A 118 1.70 13.54 -3.35
CA ASN A 118 2.72 14.53 -2.95
C ASN A 118 3.40 14.21 -1.61
N CYS A 119 3.62 12.94 -1.32
CA CYS A 119 4.27 12.49 -0.09
C CYS A 119 5.81 12.60 -0.21
N PHE A 120 6.35 13.83 -0.27
CA PHE A 120 7.79 14.08 -0.46
C PHE A 120 8.68 13.59 0.70
N ASN A 121 8.08 13.30 1.84
CA ASN A 121 8.72 12.70 3.01
C ASN A 121 8.60 11.17 3.07
N ALA A 122 8.12 10.52 2.00
CA ALA A 122 8.05 9.06 1.88
C ALA A 122 8.99 8.54 0.80
N ARG A 123 9.58 7.36 1.04
CA ARG A 123 10.45 6.66 0.10
C ARG A 123 10.02 5.20 -0.03
N ALA A 124 9.79 4.75 -1.26
CA ALA A 124 9.57 3.34 -1.57
C ALA A 124 10.88 2.60 -1.83
N ILE A 125 10.98 1.36 -1.33
CA ILE A 125 12.09 0.44 -1.59
C ILE A 125 11.54 -0.88 -2.11
N HIS A 126 12.02 -1.32 -3.28
CA HIS A 126 11.70 -2.62 -3.83
C HIS A 126 12.60 -3.68 -3.18
N ALA A 127 12.12 -4.27 -2.10
CA ALA A 127 12.84 -5.28 -1.33
C ALA A 127 11.88 -6.14 -0.52
N ALA A 128 12.36 -7.28 -0.03
CA ALA A 128 11.72 -8.06 1.01
C ALA A 128 12.42 -7.80 2.35
N VAL A 129 11.65 -7.77 3.44
CA VAL A 129 12.20 -7.74 4.79
C VAL A 129 12.39 -9.16 5.30
N GLY A 130 13.57 -9.48 5.82
CA GLY A 130 13.90 -10.79 6.34
C GLY A 130 14.93 -10.72 7.46
N ALA A 131 15.17 -11.84 8.13
CA ALA A 131 16.14 -11.94 9.23
C ALA A 131 17.60 -11.86 8.77
N GLU A 132 17.86 -12.21 7.52
CA GLU A 132 19.21 -12.27 6.97
C GLU A 132 19.29 -11.55 5.63
N GLN A 133 20.46 -11.02 5.30
CA GLN A 133 20.73 -10.44 3.99
C GLN A 133 20.86 -11.55 2.95
N GLY A 134 20.10 -11.43 1.85
CA GLY A 134 20.12 -12.44 0.78
C GLY A 134 19.27 -12.04 -0.41
N MET A 135 19.01 -13.00 -1.28
CA MET A 135 18.10 -12.87 -2.41
C MET A 135 16.92 -13.81 -2.21
N LEU A 136 15.70 -13.26 -2.37
CA LEU A 136 14.46 -14.01 -2.30
C LEU A 136 13.79 -14.03 -3.68
N ARG A 137 13.29 -15.20 -4.07
CA ARG A 137 12.43 -15.30 -5.26
C ARG A 137 10.99 -15.04 -4.86
N ILE A 138 10.43 -13.94 -5.38
CA ILE A 138 9.02 -13.60 -5.16
C ILE A 138 8.20 -14.19 -6.33
N PRO A 139 7.16 -14.98 -6.06
CA PRO A 139 6.26 -15.45 -7.11
C PRO A 139 5.55 -14.24 -7.75
N VAL A 140 5.38 -14.29 -9.08
CA VAL A 140 4.65 -13.25 -9.81
C VAL A 140 3.23 -13.75 -10.05
N PRO A 141 2.23 -13.22 -9.31
CA PRO A 141 0.85 -13.62 -9.50
C PRO A 141 0.26 -13.09 -10.80
N ASN A 142 -0.87 -13.65 -11.20
CA ASN A 142 -1.64 -13.09 -12.31
C ASN A 142 -2.48 -11.90 -11.85
N TYR A 143 -1.92 -10.71 -11.87
CA TYR A 143 -2.60 -9.46 -11.49
C TYR A 143 -3.85 -9.10 -12.32
N ARG A 144 -4.18 -9.89 -13.36
CA ARG A 144 -5.37 -9.72 -14.22
C ARG A 144 -6.48 -10.73 -13.93
N ALA A 145 -6.38 -11.45 -12.83
CA ALA A 145 -7.40 -12.38 -12.33
C ALA A 145 -7.60 -12.14 -10.83
N PRO A 146 -8.82 -12.42 -10.31
CA PRO A 146 -9.09 -12.27 -8.88
C PRO A 146 -8.14 -13.08 -8.00
N ALA A 147 -7.47 -12.41 -7.08
CA ALA A 147 -6.64 -13.00 -6.03
C ALA A 147 -6.38 -11.94 -4.94
N SER A 148 -6.05 -12.35 -3.73
CA SER A 148 -5.52 -11.42 -2.73
C SER A 148 -4.01 -11.32 -2.89
N PHE A 149 -3.51 -10.14 -3.23
CA PHE A 149 -2.09 -9.91 -3.49
C PHE A 149 -1.31 -9.52 -2.23
N GLY A 150 -1.99 -9.14 -1.15
CA GLY A 150 -1.36 -8.80 0.13
C GLY A 150 -0.97 -9.98 1.02
N SER A 151 -1.35 -11.21 0.64
CA SER A 151 -1.15 -12.43 1.44
C SER A 151 -0.29 -13.49 0.75
N LEU A 152 0.64 -13.09 -0.10
CA LEU A 152 1.56 -13.98 -0.82
C LEU A 152 2.82 -14.27 -0.02
#